data_0525e89d99962fce303336c1738c6a18
#
_entry.id   0525e89d99962fce303336c1738c6a18
#
_cell.length_a   1.000
_cell.length_b   1.000
_cell.length_c   1.000
_cell.angle_alpha   90.00
_cell.angle_beta   90.00
_cell.angle_gamma   90.00
#
_symmetry.space_group_name_H-M   'P 1'
#
loop_
_entity.id
_entity.type
_entity.pdbx_description
1 polymer ?
#
loop_
_entity_poly.entity_id
_entity_poly.type
_entity_poly.pdbx_seq_one_letter_code
_entity_poly.pdbx_strand_id
1 'polypeptide(L)'
;MRKINKIRIAKNVIEIESKSLASIANKIGQSFQKACDIILKCKGRVVTIGLGKSGHIAAKSSATLSSTGTPSTFIHAGEALHGDIGGLKNDDVALIYSNSGETKEILQLLPIIKLLKVNIISIVGDKKSSLAKSSDIVIDCGVSSEACPLNLTPTSSVITAIGISDALAITLLECRGFTSKDFAKSHPDGSIGKRLLKKVSDVMFTKKLPIINYNNKLIKSIEVMSKYNHGVVIAIDEKKNVVGIFTDGDLRRTLK
;
A
#
# COMPACT_ATOMS: atom_id res chain seq x y z
N MET A 1 21.43 -18.07 -36.95
CA MET A 1 20.57 -17.62 -35.81
C MET A 1 19.50 -16.67 -36.33
N ARG A 2 18.23 -16.92 -36.02
CA ARG A 2 17.11 -16.02 -36.38
C ARG A 2 17.35 -14.65 -35.71
N LYS A 3 17.34 -13.58 -36.47
CA LYS A 3 17.49 -12.19 -35.92
C LYS A 3 16.23 -11.85 -35.13
N ILE A 4 16.25 -12.11 -33.81
CA ILE A 4 15.13 -11.89 -32.91
C ILE A 4 15.03 -10.40 -32.57
N ASN A 5 13.91 -9.78 -32.88
CA ASN A 5 13.66 -8.38 -32.49
C ASN A 5 13.17 -8.30 -31.03
N LYS A 6 14.12 -8.09 -30.13
CA LYS A 6 13.87 -8.02 -28.67
C LYS A 6 12.88 -6.92 -28.27
N ILE A 7 12.96 -5.74 -28.94
CA ILE A 7 12.06 -4.62 -28.64
C ILE A 7 10.61 -4.96 -29.01
N ARG A 8 10.39 -5.56 -30.19
CA ARG A 8 9.06 -5.99 -30.61
C ARG A 8 8.45 -7.00 -29.65
N ILE A 9 9.26 -7.96 -29.18
CA ILE A 9 8.78 -8.95 -28.20
C ILE A 9 8.37 -8.27 -26.90
N ALA A 10 9.21 -7.39 -26.35
CA ALA A 10 8.89 -6.68 -25.10
C ALA A 10 7.60 -5.85 -25.22
N LYS A 11 7.43 -5.11 -26.32
CA LYS A 11 6.19 -4.35 -26.57
C LYS A 11 4.96 -5.24 -26.64
N ASN A 12 5.06 -6.38 -27.35
CA ASN A 12 3.97 -7.32 -27.46
C ASN A 12 3.54 -7.93 -26.11
N VAL A 13 4.49 -8.23 -25.21
CA VAL A 13 4.18 -8.70 -23.85
C VAL A 13 3.36 -7.64 -23.11
N ILE A 14 3.80 -6.39 -23.09
CA ILE A 14 3.08 -5.29 -22.42
C ILE A 14 1.68 -5.07 -23.02
N GLU A 15 1.53 -5.19 -24.34
CA GLU A 15 0.23 -5.07 -25.00
C GLU A 15 -0.74 -6.18 -24.58
N ILE A 16 -0.28 -7.42 -24.51
CA ILE A 16 -1.11 -8.56 -24.09
C ILE A 16 -1.54 -8.39 -22.63
N GLU A 17 -0.62 -8.05 -21.74
CA GLU A 17 -0.91 -7.82 -20.32
C GLU A 17 -1.86 -6.64 -20.12
N SER A 18 -1.65 -5.53 -20.83
CA SER A 18 -2.53 -4.35 -20.78
C SER A 18 -3.97 -4.67 -21.21
N LYS A 19 -4.12 -5.44 -22.31
CA LYS A 19 -5.45 -5.89 -22.78
C LYS A 19 -6.11 -6.82 -21.76
N SER A 20 -5.34 -7.71 -21.16
CA SER A 20 -5.82 -8.63 -20.11
C SER A 20 -6.31 -7.86 -18.89
N LEU A 21 -5.54 -6.88 -18.42
CA LEU A 21 -5.93 -6.03 -17.30
C LEU A 21 -7.18 -5.19 -17.63
N ALA A 22 -7.25 -4.59 -18.81
CA ALA A 22 -8.43 -3.84 -19.23
C ALA A 22 -9.70 -4.70 -19.27
N SER A 23 -9.58 -5.98 -19.68
CA SER A 23 -10.70 -6.90 -19.74
C SER A 23 -11.32 -7.23 -18.37
N ILE A 24 -10.52 -7.15 -17.30
CA ILE A 24 -10.97 -7.45 -15.94
C ILE A 24 -11.96 -6.41 -15.44
N ALA A 25 -11.86 -5.16 -15.86
CA ALA A 25 -12.82 -4.11 -15.47
C ALA A 25 -14.27 -4.50 -15.79
N ASN A 26 -14.49 -5.19 -16.91
CA ASN A 26 -15.81 -5.68 -17.31
C ASN A 26 -16.32 -6.89 -16.49
N LYS A 27 -15.43 -7.54 -15.71
CA LYS A 27 -15.78 -8.66 -14.82
C LYS A 27 -16.08 -8.21 -13.39
N ILE A 28 -15.78 -6.96 -13.06
CA ILE A 28 -16.10 -6.37 -11.74
C ILE A 28 -17.61 -6.16 -11.66
N GLY A 29 -18.24 -6.84 -10.71
CA GLY A 29 -19.69 -6.81 -10.53
C GLY A 29 -20.10 -7.21 -9.11
N GLN A 30 -21.26 -7.87 -8.98
CA GLN A 30 -21.84 -8.19 -7.68
C GLN A 30 -20.92 -9.04 -6.76
N SER A 31 -20.13 -9.97 -7.31
CA SER A 31 -19.19 -10.76 -6.51
C SER A 31 -18.11 -9.87 -5.86
N PHE A 32 -17.61 -8.90 -6.58
CA PHE A 32 -16.65 -7.93 -6.05
C PHE A 32 -17.28 -7.07 -4.94
N GLN A 33 -18.48 -6.57 -5.18
CA GLN A 33 -19.22 -5.80 -4.17
C GLN A 33 -19.45 -6.61 -2.89
N LYS A 34 -19.92 -7.86 -3.01
CA LYS A 34 -20.12 -8.76 -1.85
C LYS A 34 -18.83 -9.04 -1.11
N ALA A 35 -17.70 -9.18 -1.82
CA ALA A 35 -16.38 -9.34 -1.20
C ALA A 35 -16.01 -8.09 -0.37
N CYS A 36 -16.23 -6.89 -0.89
CA CYS A 36 -16.05 -5.65 -0.14
C CYS A 36 -16.94 -5.63 1.11
N ASP A 37 -18.22 -5.97 0.98
CA ASP A 37 -19.17 -5.95 2.09
C ASP A 37 -18.78 -6.93 3.22
N ILE A 38 -18.29 -8.13 2.87
CA ILE A 38 -17.78 -9.11 3.85
C ILE A 38 -16.55 -8.55 4.56
N ILE A 39 -15.59 -7.98 3.83
CA ILE A 39 -14.36 -7.44 4.40
C ILE A 39 -14.64 -6.19 5.27
N LEU A 40 -15.58 -5.35 4.88
CA LEU A 40 -15.98 -4.18 5.69
C LEU A 40 -16.64 -4.57 7.02
N LYS A 41 -17.35 -5.70 7.06
CA LYS A 41 -17.99 -6.26 8.26
C LYS A 41 -17.03 -7.13 9.11
N CYS A 42 -15.84 -7.46 8.60
CA CYS A 42 -14.85 -8.28 9.28
C CYS A 42 -14.41 -7.60 10.58
N LYS A 43 -14.47 -8.31 11.71
CA LYS A 43 -14.01 -7.84 13.02
C LYS A 43 -12.55 -8.15 13.29
N GLY A 44 -12.01 -9.18 12.63
CA GLY A 44 -10.64 -9.58 12.66
C GLY A 44 -9.82 -8.89 11.54
N ARG A 45 -9.09 -9.68 10.77
CA ARG A 45 -8.24 -9.23 9.67
C ARG A 45 -8.51 -10.04 8.40
N VAL A 46 -8.06 -9.50 7.27
CA VAL A 46 -8.02 -10.25 6.02
C VAL A 46 -6.75 -11.11 6.01
N VAL A 47 -6.90 -12.42 6.00
CA VAL A 47 -5.79 -13.36 5.87
C VAL A 47 -5.66 -13.73 4.42
N THR A 48 -4.61 -13.23 3.75
CA THR A 48 -4.35 -13.55 2.36
C THR A 48 -3.54 -14.85 2.27
N ILE A 49 -3.93 -15.76 1.40
CA ILE A 49 -3.32 -17.09 1.27
C ILE A 49 -2.96 -17.35 -0.19
N GLY A 50 -1.78 -17.90 -0.45
CA GLY A 50 -1.35 -18.27 -1.79
C GLY A 50 -0.06 -19.08 -1.80
N LEU A 51 0.28 -19.67 -2.96
CA LEU A 51 1.50 -20.46 -3.18
C LEU A 51 2.23 -19.97 -4.43
N GLY A 52 3.54 -20.03 -4.46
CA GLY A 52 4.36 -19.62 -5.60
C GLY A 52 4.09 -18.20 -6.06
N LYS A 53 3.84 -17.95 -7.35
CA LYS A 53 3.54 -16.62 -7.88
C LYS A 53 2.25 -16.03 -7.28
N SER A 54 1.22 -16.86 -7.07
CA SER A 54 0.01 -16.43 -6.37
C SER A 54 0.27 -16.07 -4.90
N GLY A 55 1.25 -16.73 -4.26
CA GLY A 55 1.72 -16.35 -2.92
C GLY A 55 2.37 -14.96 -2.88
N HIS A 56 3.19 -14.62 -3.88
CA HIS A 56 3.77 -13.27 -3.97
C HIS A 56 2.68 -12.20 -4.17
N ILE A 57 1.64 -12.50 -4.96
CA ILE A 57 0.50 -11.59 -5.12
C ILE A 57 -0.26 -11.45 -3.80
N ALA A 58 -0.53 -12.55 -3.09
CA ALA A 58 -1.20 -12.56 -1.80
C ALA A 58 -0.43 -11.73 -0.75
N ALA A 59 0.89 -11.88 -0.70
CA ALA A 59 1.76 -11.08 0.18
C ALA A 59 1.70 -9.59 -0.16
N LYS A 60 1.80 -9.22 -1.46
CA LYS A 60 1.64 -7.82 -1.91
C LYS A 60 0.27 -7.27 -1.57
N SER A 61 -0.78 -8.05 -1.77
CA SER A 61 -2.16 -7.66 -1.44
C SER A 61 -2.32 -7.39 0.06
N SER A 62 -1.80 -8.27 0.91
CA SER A 62 -1.78 -8.08 2.36
C SER A 62 -1.11 -6.79 2.77
N ALA A 63 0.08 -6.51 2.22
CA ALA A 63 0.82 -5.28 2.49
C ALA A 63 0.03 -4.03 2.06
N THR A 64 -0.62 -4.07 0.88
CA THR A 64 -1.43 -2.96 0.38
C THR A 64 -2.66 -2.74 1.26
N LEU A 65 -3.42 -3.80 1.61
CA LEU A 65 -4.58 -3.72 2.50
C LEU A 65 -4.20 -3.10 3.85
N SER A 66 -3.12 -3.58 4.48
CA SER A 66 -2.64 -3.06 5.76
C SER A 66 -2.27 -1.58 5.67
N SER A 67 -1.59 -1.17 4.60
CA SER A 67 -1.17 0.22 4.41
C SER A 67 -2.31 1.16 4.07
N THR A 68 -3.44 0.64 3.64
CA THR A 68 -4.66 1.37 3.25
C THR A 68 -5.82 1.23 4.26
N GLY A 69 -5.54 0.79 5.49
CA GLY A 69 -6.49 0.82 6.59
C GLY A 69 -7.36 -0.44 6.74
N THR A 70 -7.06 -1.51 6.01
CA THR A 70 -7.67 -2.82 6.23
C THR A 70 -6.64 -3.76 6.87
N PRO A 71 -6.80 -4.15 8.15
CA PRO A 71 -5.85 -5.06 8.79
C PRO A 71 -5.72 -6.35 8.00
N SER A 72 -4.50 -6.73 7.66
CA SER A 72 -4.25 -7.93 6.86
C SER A 72 -2.94 -8.61 7.24
N THR A 73 -2.86 -9.92 7.01
CA THR A 73 -1.65 -10.72 7.14
C THR A 73 -1.60 -11.74 6.03
N PHE A 74 -0.40 -12.12 5.62
CA PHE A 74 -0.16 -13.16 4.63
C PHE A 74 0.21 -14.48 5.30
N ILE A 75 -0.35 -15.59 4.81
CA ILE A 75 0.03 -16.95 5.15
C ILE A 75 0.41 -17.68 3.86
N HIS A 76 1.62 -18.23 3.81
CA HIS A 76 2.04 -19.07 2.70
C HIS A 76 1.35 -20.43 2.77
N ALA A 77 0.69 -20.88 1.71
CA ALA A 77 -0.13 -22.09 1.77
C ALA A 77 0.65 -23.37 2.13
N GLY A 78 1.93 -23.45 1.77
CA GLY A 78 2.81 -24.54 2.18
C GLY A 78 3.08 -24.53 3.69
N GLU A 79 3.37 -23.38 4.28
CA GLU A 79 3.66 -23.24 5.72
C GLU A 79 2.38 -23.38 6.56
N ALA A 80 1.23 -23.02 5.99
CA ALA A 80 -0.07 -23.16 6.64
C ALA A 80 -0.34 -24.60 7.10
N LEU A 81 0.06 -25.58 6.31
CA LEU A 81 -0.07 -27.02 6.62
C LEU A 81 0.87 -27.48 7.74
N HIS A 82 1.90 -26.67 8.06
CA HIS A 82 2.89 -26.94 9.11
C HIS A 82 2.66 -26.12 10.37
N GLY A 83 1.48 -25.47 10.50
CA GLY A 83 1.07 -24.81 11.76
C GLY A 83 0.64 -23.36 11.60
N ASP A 84 1.06 -22.63 10.55
CA ASP A 84 0.75 -21.20 10.40
C ASP A 84 -0.76 -20.93 10.28
N ILE A 85 -1.56 -21.93 9.83
CA ILE A 85 -3.03 -21.83 9.80
C ILE A 85 -3.62 -21.60 11.20
N GLY A 86 -2.92 -21.96 12.27
CA GLY A 86 -3.33 -21.66 13.65
C GLY A 86 -3.43 -20.17 13.98
N GLY A 87 -2.84 -19.32 13.12
CA GLY A 87 -3.00 -17.87 13.19
C GLY A 87 -4.34 -17.35 12.66
N LEU A 88 -5.13 -18.18 11.96
CA LEU A 88 -6.46 -17.84 11.44
C LEU A 88 -7.52 -17.97 12.53
N LYS A 89 -8.39 -16.98 12.69
CA LYS A 89 -9.46 -16.94 13.69
C LYS A 89 -10.84 -16.81 13.03
N ASN A 90 -11.87 -17.18 13.75
CA ASN A 90 -13.26 -17.13 13.30
C ASN A 90 -13.76 -15.73 12.91
N ASP A 91 -13.11 -14.67 13.41
CA ASP A 91 -13.44 -13.28 13.10
C ASP A 91 -12.75 -12.77 11.83
N ASP A 92 -11.84 -13.56 11.26
CA ASP A 92 -11.08 -13.22 10.07
C ASP A 92 -11.85 -13.49 8.77
N VAL A 93 -11.32 -13.02 7.66
CA VAL A 93 -11.73 -13.36 6.30
C VAL A 93 -10.53 -13.95 5.56
N ALA A 94 -10.69 -15.12 4.95
CA ALA A 94 -9.67 -15.74 4.12
C ALA A 94 -9.80 -15.24 2.67
N LEU A 95 -8.78 -14.56 2.15
CA LEU A 95 -8.68 -14.12 0.77
C LEU A 95 -7.63 -14.97 0.05
N ILE A 96 -8.08 -15.93 -0.76
CA ILE A 96 -7.25 -17.00 -1.30
C ILE A 96 -6.97 -16.79 -2.79
N TYR A 97 -5.70 -16.88 -3.17
CA TYR A 97 -5.21 -16.68 -4.53
C TYR A 97 -4.77 -17.98 -5.17
N SER A 98 -5.40 -18.36 -6.27
CA SER A 98 -4.98 -19.50 -7.07
C SER A 98 -5.50 -19.40 -8.50
N ASN A 99 -4.65 -19.20 -9.49
CA ASN A 99 -5.10 -19.06 -10.88
C ASN A 99 -5.85 -20.33 -11.36
N SER A 100 -5.33 -21.54 -11.13
CA SER A 100 -6.01 -22.77 -11.46
C SER A 100 -7.18 -23.10 -10.53
N GLY A 101 -7.11 -22.65 -9.27
CA GLY A 101 -8.02 -23.06 -8.22
C GLY A 101 -7.94 -24.54 -7.82
N GLU A 102 -6.89 -25.23 -8.27
CA GLU A 102 -6.63 -26.69 -8.05
C GLU A 102 -5.31 -26.95 -7.30
N THR A 103 -4.71 -25.89 -6.71
CA THR A 103 -3.46 -26.02 -5.94
C THR A 103 -3.69 -26.91 -4.73
N LYS A 104 -3.02 -28.06 -4.67
CA LYS A 104 -3.24 -29.13 -3.70
C LYS A 104 -3.13 -28.62 -2.24
N GLU A 105 -2.09 -27.85 -1.95
CA GLU A 105 -1.83 -27.28 -0.62
C GLU A 105 -2.98 -26.37 -0.18
N ILE A 106 -3.53 -25.57 -1.08
CA ILE A 106 -4.68 -24.70 -0.79
C ILE A 106 -5.93 -25.53 -0.53
N LEU A 107 -6.19 -26.56 -1.36
CA LEU A 107 -7.37 -27.43 -1.18
C LEU A 107 -7.33 -28.20 0.14
N GLN A 108 -6.15 -28.58 0.62
CA GLN A 108 -5.97 -29.23 1.91
C GLN A 108 -6.28 -28.31 3.11
N LEU A 109 -6.19 -27.00 2.96
CA LEU A 109 -6.55 -26.03 4.01
C LEU A 109 -8.06 -25.80 4.14
N LEU A 110 -8.84 -26.03 3.08
CA LEU A 110 -10.26 -25.67 3.04
C LEU A 110 -11.09 -26.34 4.15
N PRO A 111 -10.90 -27.62 4.52
CA PRO A 111 -11.64 -28.25 5.62
C PRO A 111 -11.40 -27.51 6.96
N ILE A 112 -10.16 -27.09 7.24
CA ILE A 112 -9.78 -26.40 8.47
C ILE A 112 -10.42 -24.99 8.48
N ILE A 113 -10.32 -24.25 7.37
CA ILE A 113 -10.91 -22.91 7.23
C ILE A 113 -12.42 -22.96 7.42
N LYS A 114 -13.10 -23.96 6.85
CA LYS A 114 -14.53 -24.19 7.02
C LYS A 114 -14.92 -24.56 8.46
N LEU A 115 -14.11 -25.40 9.12
CA LEU A 115 -14.30 -25.73 10.54
C LEU A 115 -14.28 -24.50 11.44
N LEU A 116 -13.39 -23.54 11.13
CA LEU A 116 -13.30 -22.25 11.82
C LEU A 116 -14.43 -21.28 11.47
N LYS A 117 -15.30 -21.63 10.51
CA LYS A 117 -16.42 -20.79 10.01
C LYS A 117 -15.95 -19.42 9.46
N VAL A 118 -14.74 -19.40 8.89
CA VAL A 118 -14.16 -18.21 8.26
C VAL A 118 -14.73 -18.07 6.85
N ASN A 119 -15.18 -16.86 6.48
CA ASN A 119 -15.62 -16.58 5.12
C ASN A 119 -14.45 -16.69 4.12
N ILE A 120 -14.66 -17.43 3.04
CA ILE A 120 -13.67 -17.66 2.00
C ILE A 120 -14.00 -16.80 0.78
N ILE A 121 -13.12 -15.88 0.43
CA ILE A 121 -13.12 -15.14 -0.82
C ILE A 121 -11.99 -15.68 -1.67
N SER A 122 -12.27 -16.18 -2.88
CA SER A 122 -11.23 -16.65 -3.79
C SER A 122 -11.06 -15.73 -4.99
N ILE A 123 -9.81 -15.48 -5.36
CA ILE A 123 -9.41 -14.84 -6.62
C ILE A 123 -8.81 -15.93 -7.50
N VAL A 124 -9.57 -16.33 -8.55
CA VAL A 124 -9.26 -17.49 -9.39
C VAL A 124 -9.40 -17.18 -10.87
N GLY A 125 -8.64 -17.90 -11.69
CA GLY A 125 -8.79 -17.87 -13.15
C GLY A 125 -9.90 -18.80 -13.67
N ASP A 126 -10.22 -19.84 -12.92
CA ASP A 126 -11.32 -20.78 -13.25
C ASP A 126 -12.40 -20.81 -12.16
N LYS A 127 -13.58 -20.28 -12.50
CA LYS A 127 -14.77 -20.28 -11.63
C LYS A 127 -15.36 -21.66 -11.38
N LYS A 128 -14.97 -22.67 -12.13
CA LYS A 128 -15.45 -24.06 -11.98
C LYS A 128 -14.53 -24.91 -11.11
N SER A 129 -13.39 -24.35 -10.70
CA SER A 129 -12.38 -25.03 -9.88
C SER A 129 -12.90 -25.46 -8.52
N SER A 130 -12.17 -26.39 -7.89
CA SER A 130 -12.47 -26.92 -6.56
C SER A 130 -12.44 -25.83 -5.49
N LEU A 131 -11.47 -24.89 -5.57
CA LEU A 131 -11.40 -23.73 -4.69
C LEU A 131 -12.64 -22.82 -4.87
N ALA A 132 -13.00 -22.51 -6.12
CA ALA A 132 -14.14 -21.67 -6.43
C ALA A 132 -15.44 -22.25 -5.85
N LYS A 133 -15.69 -23.56 -6.04
CA LYS A 133 -16.86 -24.27 -5.51
C LYS A 133 -16.91 -24.29 -3.98
N SER A 134 -15.77 -24.16 -3.34
CA SER A 134 -15.65 -24.18 -1.87
C SER A 134 -15.68 -22.79 -1.23
N SER A 135 -15.69 -21.73 -2.02
CA SER A 135 -15.62 -20.34 -1.59
C SER A 135 -17.03 -19.72 -1.44
N ASP A 136 -17.21 -18.84 -0.47
CA ASP A 136 -18.44 -18.06 -0.29
C ASP A 136 -18.58 -17.00 -1.38
N ILE A 137 -17.46 -16.40 -1.79
CA ILE A 137 -17.40 -15.45 -2.90
C ILE A 137 -16.25 -15.81 -3.83
N VAL A 138 -16.53 -15.72 -5.13
CA VAL A 138 -15.55 -15.95 -6.20
C VAL A 138 -15.36 -14.70 -7.01
N ILE A 139 -14.12 -14.20 -7.10
CA ILE A 139 -13.71 -13.11 -7.97
C ILE A 139 -12.92 -13.71 -9.15
N ASP A 140 -13.44 -13.52 -10.36
CA ASP A 140 -12.86 -14.01 -11.59
C ASP A 140 -11.71 -13.11 -12.07
N CYS A 141 -10.49 -13.62 -12.07
CA CYS A 141 -9.31 -12.97 -12.66
C CYS A 141 -8.81 -13.67 -13.92
N GLY A 142 -9.59 -14.62 -14.48
CA GLY A 142 -9.20 -15.42 -15.61
C GLY A 142 -8.88 -14.60 -16.85
N VAL A 143 -7.85 -15.02 -17.57
CA VAL A 143 -7.36 -14.42 -18.81
C VAL A 143 -7.49 -15.40 -19.97
N SER A 144 -7.55 -14.89 -21.19
CA SER A 144 -7.62 -15.72 -22.40
C SER A 144 -6.28 -16.41 -22.71
N SER A 145 -5.16 -15.75 -22.39
CA SER A 145 -3.82 -16.26 -22.62
C SER A 145 -2.79 -15.53 -21.77
N GLU A 146 -1.69 -16.21 -21.52
CA GLU A 146 -0.48 -15.60 -20.98
C GLU A 146 0.31 -14.88 -22.08
N ALA A 147 1.10 -13.87 -21.72
CA ALA A 147 1.99 -13.21 -22.69
C ALA A 147 3.21 -14.08 -23.05
N CYS A 148 3.41 -15.20 -22.34
CA CYS A 148 4.42 -16.20 -22.64
C CYS A 148 4.07 -16.94 -23.93
N PRO A 149 4.99 -17.07 -24.91
CA PRO A 149 4.74 -17.78 -26.16
C PRO A 149 4.34 -19.25 -25.99
N LEU A 150 4.72 -19.86 -24.87
CA LEU A 150 4.36 -21.23 -24.52
C LEU A 150 3.05 -21.30 -23.72
N ASN A 151 2.46 -20.18 -23.39
CA ASN A 151 1.28 -20.07 -22.52
C ASN A 151 1.43 -20.78 -21.15
N LEU A 152 2.66 -20.94 -20.66
CA LEU A 152 2.98 -21.67 -19.43
C LEU A 152 3.39 -20.75 -18.28
N THR A 153 4.13 -19.69 -18.59
CA THR A 153 4.61 -18.77 -17.56
C THR A 153 3.53 -17.77 -17.20
N PRO A 154 3.07 -17.73 -15.93
CA PRO A 154 2.10 -16.75 -15.47
C PRO A 154 2.62 -15.31 -15.65
N THR A 155 1.89 -14.51 -16.39
CA THR A 155 2.16 -13.12 -16.75
C THR A 155 0.85 -12.33 -16.70
N SER A 156 -0.01 -12.48 -17.72
CA SER A 156 -1.33 -11.84 -17.76
C SER A 156 -2.20 -12.21 -16.54
N SER A 157 -2.20 -13.47 -16.11
CA SER A 157 -2.93 -13.92 -14.92
C SER A 157 -2.41 -13.28 -13.63
N VAL A 158 -1.11 -13.00 -13.54
CA VAL A 158 -0.48 -12.31 -12.41
C VAL A 158 -0.93 -10.86 -12.35
N ILE A 159 -0.81 -10.13 -13.48
CA ILE A 159 -1.15 -8.70 -13.51
C ILE A 159 -2.65 -8.47 -13.26
N THR A 160 -3.53 -9.36 -13.74
CA THR A 160 -4.96 -9.25 -13.48
C THR A 160 -5.31 -9.51 -12.03
N ALA A 161 -4.69 -10.50 -11.38
CA ALA A 161 -4.88 -10.75 -9.95
C ALA A 161 -4.36 -9.58 -9.09
N ILE A 162 -3.23 -8.96 -9.46
CA ILE A 162 -2.74 -7.73 -8.82
C ILE A 162 -3.74 -6.59 -9.00
N GLY A 163 -4.24 -6.37 -10.22
CA GLY A 163 -5.19 -5.30 -10.51
C GLY A 163 -6.48 -5.42 -9.70
N ILE A 164 -7.03 -6.63 -9.58
CA ILE A 164 -8.20 -6.91 -8.71
C ILE A 164 -7.87 -6.63 -7.25
N SER A 165 -6.69 -7.05 -6.78
CA SER A 165 -6.27 -6.84 -5.40
C SER A 165 -6.16 -5.34 -5.05
N ASP A 166 -5.62 -4.55 -5.98
CA ASP A 166 -5.50 -3.10 -5.82
C ASP A 166 -6.86 -2.42 -5.88
N ALA A 167 -7.72 -2.84 -6.81
CA ALA A 167 -9.10 -2.36 -6.86
C ALA A 167 -9.83 -2.64 -5.54
N LEU A 168 -9.66 -3.85 -4.95
CA LEU A 168 -10.25 -4.21 -3.67
C LEU A 168 -9.72 -3.32 -2.54
N ALA A 169 -8.40 -3.15 -2.43
CA ALA A 169 -7.77 -2.35 -1.39
C ALA A 169 -8.19 -0.87 -1.46
N ILE A 170 -8.24 -0.29 -2.66
CA ILE A 170 -8.62 1.11 -2.84
C ILE A 170 -10.14 1.31 -2.62
N THR A 171 -10.98 0.38 -3.07
CA THR A 171 -12.42 0.44 -2.76
C THR A 171 -12.67 0.41 -1.25
N LEU A 172 -12.00 -0.47 -0.52
CA LEU A 172 -12.11 -0.55 0.94
C LEU A 172 -11.59 0.72 1.63
N LEU A 173 -10.49 1.29 1.15
CA LEU A 173 -9.93 2.57 1.61
C LEU A 173 -10.99 3.68 1.50
N GLU A 174 -11.62 3.84 0.34
CA GLU A 174 -12.67 4.83 0.09
C GLU A 174 -13.88 4.59 0.99
N CYS A 175 -14.38 3.33 1.08
CA CYS A 175 -15.51 2.98 1.93
C CYS A 175 -15.24 3.24 3.43
N ARG A 176 -14.00 3.15 3.88
CA ARG A 176 -13.58 3.44 5.26
C ARG A 176 -13.35 4.92 5.52
N GLY A 177 -13.34 5.77 4.51
CA GLY A 177 -12.98 7.18 4.62
C GLY A 177 -11.53 7.38 5.07
N PHE A 178 -10.61 6.51 4.64
CA PHE A 178 -9.20 6.54 5.02
C PHE A 178 -8.53 7.80 4.47
N THR A 179 -7.85 8.55 5.35
CA THR A 179 -7.29 9.86 5.02
C THR A 179 -5.78 9.84 4.85
N SER A 180 -5.22 10.93 4.31
CA SER A 180 -3.76 11.12 4.25
C SER A 180 -3.11 11.13 5.65
N LYS A 181 -3.84 11.52 6.69
CA LYS A 181 -3.36 11.44 8.08
C LYS A 181 -3.26 9.99 8.56
N ASP A 182 -4.19 9.14 8.15
CA ASP A 182 -4.15 7.71 8.48
C ASP A 182 -3.04 7.00 7.70
N PHE A 183 -2.84 7.38 6.43
CA PHE A 183 -1.71 6.90 5.64
C PHE A 183 -0.36 7.27 6.28
N ALA A 184 -0.23 8.48 6.81
CA ALA A 184 0.99 8.91 7.50
C ALA A 184 1.29 8.05 8.74
N LYS A 185 0.25 7.62 9.49
CA LYS A 185 0.41 6.70 10.64
C LYS A 185 0.93 5.33 10.21
N SER A 186 0.48 4.83 9.04
CA SER A 186 0.93 3.55 8.48
C SER A 186 2.36 3.62 7.90
N HIS A 187 2.85 4.84 7.59
CA HIS A 187 4.17 5.07 6.99
C HIS A 187 4.96 6.16 7.75
N PRO A 188 5.26 5.97 9.05
CA PRO A 188 5.79 7.04 9.91
C PRO A 188 7.16 7.56 9.46
N ASP A 189 7.99 6.71 8.85
CA ASP A 189 9.34 7.06 8.40
C ASP A 189 9.43 7.47 6.92
N GLY A 190 8.35 7.30 6.17
CA GLY A 190 8.25 7.75 4.78
C GLY A 190 8.26 9.28 4.65
N SER A 191 8.62 9.80 3.46
CA SER A 191 8.63 11.24 3.17
C SER A 191 7.27 11.91 3.47
N ILE A 192 6.16 11.22 3.18
CA ILE A 192 4.79 11.68 3.47
C ILE A 192 4.52 11.66 4.97
N GLY A 193 4.89 10.59 5.68
CA GLY A 193 4.72 10.47 7.12
C GLY A 193 5.49 11.56 7.87
N LYS A 194 6.76 11.75 7.56
CA LYS A 194 7.61 12.81 8.13
C LYS A 194 7.02 14.21 7.91
N ARG A 195 6.45 14.47 6.73
CA ARG A 195 5.85 15.76 6.40
C ARG A 195 4.55 16.03 7.12
N LEU A 196 3.70 15.01 7.33
CA LEU A 196 2.36 15.16 7.89
C LEU A 196 2.31 14.99 9.41
N LEU A 197 3.24 14.26 10.02
CA LEU A 197 3.23 13.97 11.46
C LEU A 197 4.17 14.86 12.26
N LYS A 198 5.23 15.42 11.66
CA LYS A 198 6.18 16.28 12.37
C LYS A 198 5.55 17.61 12.76
N LYS A 199 5.72 17.98 14.03
CA LYS A 199 5.40 19.30 14.56
C LYS A 199 6.61 20.22 14.44
N VAL A 200 6.39 21.52 14.53
CA VAL A 200 7.49 22.49 14.61
C VAL A 200 8.41 22.17 15.79
N SER A 201 7.84 21.78 16.94
CA SER A 201 8.60 21.36 18.13
C SER A 201 9.59 20.22 17.88
N ASP A 202 9.34 19.35 16.90
CA ASP A 202 10.18 18.18 16.61
C ASP A 202 11.41 18.52 15.75
N VAL A 203 11.39 19.72 15.14
CA VAL A 203 12.43 20.16 14.17
C VAL A 203 13.01 21.53 14.47
N MET A 204 12.38 22.30 15.38
CA MET A 204 12.87 23.64 15.74
C MET A 204 14.18 23.56 16.50
N PHE A 205 15.01 24.56 16.34
CA PHE A 205 16.17 24.76 17.18
C PHE A 205 15.74 25.28 18.56
N THR A 206 16.21 24.62 19.63
CA THR A 206 15.92 25.02 21.02
C THR A 206 17.16 25.55 21.73
N LYS A 207 18.33 25.36 21.13
CA LYS A 207 19.63 25.83 21.66
C LYS A 207 20.32 26.70 20.62
N LYS A 208 21.16 27.65 21.10
CA LYS A 208 21.91 28.56 20.22
C LYS A 208 20.98 29.38 19.31
N LEU A 209 19.91 29.91 19.87
CA LEU A 209 18.96 30.72 19.10
C LEU A 209 19.59 32.06 18.70
N PRO A 210 19.35 32.54 17.46
CA PRO A 210 19.86 33.80 16.96
C PRO A 210 19.04 35.00 17.51
N ILE A 211 19.19 35.29 18.79
CA ILE A 211 18.43 36.32 19.51
C ILE A 211 19.24 37.62 19.59
N ILE A 212 18.58 38.75 19.34
CA ILE A 212 19.10 40.11 19.54
C ILE A 212 18.07 40.99 20.20
N ASN A 213 18.53 42.09 20.87
CA ASN A 213 17.63 43.14 21.30
C ASN A 213 17.16 43.96 20.09
N TYR A 214 15.87 44.32 20.05
CA TYR A 214 15.27 45.05 18.92
C TYR A 214 15.89 46.43 18.66
N ASN A 215 16.52 47.03 19.68
CA ASN A 215 17.24 48.33 19.59
C ASN A 215 18.66 48.18 19.02
N ASN A 216 19.14 46.96 18.72
CA ASN A 216 20.49 46.78 18.15
C ASN A 216 20.55 47.32 16.73
N LYS A 217 21.74 47.86 16.35
CA LYS A 217 22.01 48.28 14.98
C LYS A 217 21.94 47.09 14.01
N LEU A 218 21.54 47.33 12.75
CA LEU A 218 21.38 46.32 11.70
C LEU A 218 22.63 45.46 11.53
N ILE A 219 23.83 46.05 11.65
CA ILE A 219 25.10 45.32 11.52
C ILE A 219 25.18 44.14 12.52
N LYS A 220 24.61 44.32 13.72
CA LYS A 220 24.61 43.28 14.76
C LYS A 220 23.75 42.08 14.35
N SER A 221 22.68 42.30 13.60
CA SER A 221 21.84 41.19 13.07
C SER A 221 22.61 40.37 12.06
N ILE A 222 23.43 40.98 11.22
CA ILE A 222 24.28 40.29 10.23
C ILE A 222 25.30 39.40 10.95
N GLU A 223 25.96 39.90 11.99
CA GLU A 223 26.91 39.11 12.78
C GLU A 223 26.24 37.88 13.41
N VAL A 224 25.03 38.06 13.98
CA VAL A 224 24.27 36.96 14.59
C VAL A 224 23.78 35.97 13.57
N MET A 225 23.27 36.41 12.41
CA MET A 225 22.90 35.53 11.30
C MET A 225 24.06 34.65 10.83
N SER A 226 25.24 35.29 10.62
CA SER A 226 26.45 34.59 10.18
C SER A 226 26.96 33.61 11.23
N LYS A 227 26.92 33.99 12.52
CA LYS A 227 27.37 33.15 13.64
C LYS A 227 26.53 31.88 13.80
N TYR A 228 25.22 32.00 13.67
CA TYR A 228 24.28 30.88 13.89
C TYR A 228 23.86 30.18 12.60
N ASN A 229 24.10 30.78 11.45
CA ASN A 229 23.80 30.22 10.11
C ASN A 229 22.33 29.77 9.92
N HIS A 230 21.40 30.53 10.50
CA HIS A 230 19.96 30.22 10.42
C HIS A 230 19.19 31.12 9.43
N GLY A 231 19.87 32.11 8.81
CA GLY A 231 19.24 33.04 7.88
C GLY A 231 18.16 33.94 8.50
N VAL A 232 18.09 34.00 9.84
CA VAL A 232 17.08 34.74 10.59
C VAL A 232 17.66 35.18 11.94
N VAL A 233 17.19 36.30 12.47
CA VAL A 233 17.33 36.69 13.88
C VAL A 233 15.97 36.95 14.50
N ILE A 234 15.87 36.64 15.77
CA ILE A 234 14.67 36.86 16.61
C ILE A 234 14.92 38.11 17.43
N ALA A 235 14.15 39.18 17.21
CA ALA A 235 14.25 40.41 17.97
C ALA A 235 13.39 40.30 19.23
N ILE A 236 14.00 40.64 20.39
CA ILE A 236 13.33 40.66 21.69
C ILE A 236 13.41 42.05 22.33
N ASP A 237 12.43 42.36 23.19
CA ASP A 237 12.45 43.52 24.04
C ASP A 237 13.26 43.29 25.33
N GLU A 238 13.31 44.31 26.22
CA GLU A 238 14.01 44.22 27.49
C GLU A 238 13.39 43.23 28.48
N LYS A 239 12.10 42.89 28.28
CA LYS A 239 11.38 41.87 29.04
C LYS A 239 11.52 40.48 28.46
N LYS A 240 12.35 40.34 27.41
CA LYS A 240 12.57 39.08 26.64
C LYS A 240 11.36 38.58 25.86
N ASN A 241 10.36 39.42 25.58
CA ASN A 241 9.28 39.06 24.68
C ASN A 241 9.76 39.18 23.24
N VAL A 242 9.31 38.27 22.39
CA VAL A 242 9.57 38.33 20.93
C VAL A 242 8.75 39.47 20.34
N VAL A 243 9.43 40.48 19.76
CA VAL A 243 8.80 41.65 19.13
C VAL A 243 8.86 41.58 17.59
N GLY A 244 9.67 40.69 17.04
CA GLY A 244 9.77 40.52 15.59
C GLY A 244 10.81 39.49 15.17
N ILE A 245 10.88 39.27 13.88
CA ILE A 245 11.93 38.50 13.23
C ILE A 245 12.51 39.33 12.08
N PHE A 246 13.81 39.14 11.79
CA PHE A 246 14.50 39.78 10.70
C PHE A 246 15.26 38.69 9.91
N THR A 247 15.02 38.56 8.61
CA THR A 247 15.50 37.46 7.77
C THR A 247 16.52 37.98 6.73
N ASP A 248 17.26 37.04 6.10
CA ASP A 248 18.13 37.32 4.93
C ASP A 248 17.35 38.05 3.81
N GLY A 249 16.07 37.69 3.63
CA GLY A 249 15.20 38.35 2.65
C GLY A 249 14.94 39.82 3.01
N ASP A 250 14.76 40.15 4.30
CA ASP A 250 14.57 41.50 4.79
C ASP A 250 15.85 42.32 4.61
N LEU A 251 17.00 41.72 4.97
CA LEU A 251 18.31 42.32 4.77
C LEU A 251 18.53 42.74 3.31
N ARG A 252 18.27 41.83 2.37
CA ARG A 252 18.42 42.15 0.93
C ARG A 252 17.51 43.25 0.45
N ARG A 253 16.30 43.35 1.04
CA ARG A 253 15.36 44.44 0.69
C ARG A 253 15.79 45.78 1.27
N THR A 254 16.40 45.80 2.45
CA THR A 254 16.84 47.00 3.15
C THR A 254 18.10 47.59 2.52
N LEU A 255 18.95 46.78 1.87
CA LEU A 255 20.20 47.22 1.25
C LEU A 255 20.06 47.58 -0.24
N LYS A 256 18.88 47.51 -0.82
CA LYS A 256 18.56 48.01 -2.16
C LYS A 256 18.13 49.46 -2.07
#